data_1d33481b1e135ff2b23ec13d00258f72
#
_entry.id   1d33481b1e135ff2b23ec13d00258f72
#
_cell.length_a   1.000
_cell.length_b   1.000
_cell.length_c   1.000
_cell.angle_alpha   90.00
_cell.angle_beta   90.00
_cell.angle_gamma   90.00
#
_symmetry.space_group_name_H-M   'P 1'
#
loop_
_entity.id
_entity.type
_entity.pdbx_description
1 polymer ?
#
loop_
_entity_poly.entity_id
_entity_poly.type
_entity_poly.pdbx_seq_one_letter_code
_entity_poly.pdbx_strand_id
1 'polypeptide(L)'
;MEDITLGLFTKTRSSHARLNVPALVQVAAFAIILIRGLDLLMILNLLGLQGLNEFIHRSVQTWNLTLVFLGSLALVFIEIWRAFSLVKGRNWARWIYLLTQIIAAGYLWAASLGYGYPELFSIPGESKREIFHSLVMQKLPDLLVLTLLFVPANCRRFFRLQ
;
A
#
# COMPACT_ATOMS: atom_id res chain seq x y z
N MET A 1 -55.40 -41.55 -10.51
CA MET A 1 -55.30 -40.15 -10.94
C MET A 1 -54.25 -39.52 -10.02
N GLU A 2 -53.04 -39.51 -10.50
CA GLU A 2 -51.88 -39.12 -9.69
C GLU A 2 -51.53 -37.67 -10.07
N ASP A 3 -51.69 -36.79 -9.11
CA ASP A 3 -51.24 -35.42 -9.22
C ASP A 3 -49.71 -35.38 -9.05
N ILE A 4 -49.05 -35.35 -10.19
CA ILE A 4 -47.63 -35.06 -10.26
C ILE A 4 -47.40 -33.59 -9.95
N THR A 5 -47.25 -33.26 -8.68
CA THR A 5 -46.80 -31.97 -8.26
C THR A 5 -45.33 -31.81 -8.69
N LEU A 6 -45.15 -31.15 -9.81
CA LEU A 6 -43.86 -30.66 -10.28
C LEU A 6 -43.30 -29.69 -9.24
N GLY A 7 -42.44 -30.23 -8.38
CA GLY A 7 -41.62 -29.42 -7.50
C GLY A 7 -40.72 -28.51 -8.32
N LEU A 8 -41.18 -27.33 -8.61
CA LEU A 8 -40.38 -26.20 -9.08
C LEU A 8 -39.31 -25.92 -8.04
N PHE A 9 -38.15 -26.53 -8.24
CA PHE A 9 -36.93 -26.07 -7.63
C PHE A 9 -36.70 -24.61 -8.09
N THR A 10 -37.37 -23.71 -7.44
CA THR A 10 -36.94 -22.31 -7.41
C THR A 10 -35.60 -22.31 -6.70
N LYS A 11 -34.55 -22.56 -7.47
CA LYS A 11 -33.20 -22.22 -7.12
C LYS A 11 -33.21 -20.73 -6.83
N THR A 12 -33.51 -20.38 -5.59
CA THR A 12 -33.31 -19.06 -5.06
C THR A 12 -31.82 -18.76 -5.29
N ARG A 13 -31.59 -18.14 -6.40
CA ARG A 13 -30.32 -17.47 -6.71
C ARG A 13 -30.16 -16.49 -5.58
N SER A 14 -29.46 -16.92 -4.52
CA SER A 14 -29.03 -16.02 -3.46
C SER A 14 -28.29 -14.91 -4.21
N SER A 15 -29.00 -13.80 -4.41
CA SER A 15 -28.37 -12.57 -4.83
C SER A 15 -27.29 -12.38 -3.76
N HIS A 16 -26.04 -12.62 -4.13
CA HIS A 16 -24.92 -12.20 -3.31
C HIS A 16 -25.18 -10.71 -3.06
N ALA A 17 -25.80 -10.42 -1.92
CA ALA A 17 -25.94 -9.07 -1.45
C ALA A 17 -24.50 -8.55 -1.47
N ARG A 18 -24.21 -7.69 -2.44
CA ARG A 18 -22.90 -7.03 -2.53
C ARG A 18 -22.76 -6.31 -1.19
N LEU A 19 -21.98 -6.89 -0.30
CA LEU A 19 -21.72 -6.27 0.99
C LEU A 19 -21.21 -4.88 0.67
N ASN A 20 -21.99 -3.87 1.02
CA ASN A 20 -21.58 -2.48 0.80
C ASN A 20 -20.24 -2.29 1.47
N VAL A 21 -19.25 -1.87 0.68
CA VAL A 21 -17.89 -1.63 1.17
C VAL A 21 -17.97 -0.59 2.29
N PRO A 22 -17.51 -0.89 3.51
CA PRO A 22 -17.52 0.08 4.60
C PRO A 22 -16.83 1.37 4.18
N ALA A 23 -17.40 2.52 4.53
CA ALA A 23 -16.83 3.83 4.18
C ALA A 23 -15.35 3.95 4.62
N LEU A 24 -14.99 3.37 5.77
CA LEU A 24 -13.61 3.38 6.26
C LEU A 24 -12.63 2.63 5.36
N VAL A 25 -13.07 1.54 4.70
CA VAL A 25 -12.22 0.82 3.73
C VAL A 25 -12.04 1.65 2.46
N GLN A 26 -13.08 2.35 2.01
CA GLN A 26 -12.99 3.26 0.86
C GLN A 26 -12.06 4.43 1.17
N VAL A 27 -12.21 5.05 2.35
CA VAL A 27 -11.32 6.13 2.81
C VAL A 27 -9.87 5.65 2.89
N ALA A 28 -9.63 4.45 3.45
CA ALA A 28 -8.29 3.89 3.53
C ALA A 28 -7.68 3.64 2.14
N ALA A 29 -8.44 3.06 1.21
CA ALA A 29 -7.98 2.82 -0.16
C ALA A 29 -7.69 4.14 -0.90
N PHE A 30 -8.56 5.13 -0.75
CA PHE A 30 -8.34 6.47 -1.33
C PHE A 30 -7.12 7.15 -0.72
N ALA A 31 -6.94 7.07 0.60
CA ALA A 31 -5.78 7.62 1.29
C ALA A 31 -4.47 7.00 0.79
N ILE A 32 -4.41 5.69 0.54
CA ILE A 32 -3.23 5.02 -0.02
C ILE A 32 -2.88 5.63 -1.38
N ILE A 33 -3.86 5.76 -2.28
CA ILE A 33 -3.63 6.32 -3.62
C ILE A 33 -3.19 7.79 -3.52
N LEU A 34 -3.83 8.57 -2.65
CA LEU A 34 -3.50 9.98 -2.46
C LEU A 34 -2.08 10.16 -1.92
N ILE A 35 -1.70 9.40 -0.89
CA ILE A 35 -0.35 9.46 -0.29
C ILE A 35 0.69 9.13 -1.37
N ARG A 36 0.50 8.07 -2.15
CA ARG A 36 1.45 7.70 -3.21
C ARG A 36 1.49 8.72 -4.36
N GLY A 37 0.35 9.29 -4.70
CA GLY A 37 0.29 10.39 -5.66
C GLY A 37 1.08 11.62 -5.19
N LEU A 38 0.93 11.99 -3.93
CA LEU A 38 1.67 13.09 -3.33
C LEU A 38 3.17 12.79 -3.24
N ASP A 39 3.58 11.59 -2.85
CA ASP A 39 4.99 11.17 -2.82
C ASP A 39 5.63 11.32 -4.21
N LEU A 40 4.96 10.86 -5.27
CA LEU A 40 5.44 11.01 -6.64
C LEU A 40 5.51 12.47 -7.08
N LEU A 41 4.51 13.28 -6.75
CA LEU A 41 4.52 14.72 -7.05
C LEU A 41 5.65 15.44 -6.30
N MET A 42 5.91 15.09 -5.05
CA MET A 42 7.04 15.64 -4.30
C MET A 42 8.38 15.28 -4.94
N ILE A 43 8.58 14.05 -5.36
CA ILE A 43 9.79 13.61 -6.05
C ILE A 43 9.96 14.39 -7.36
N LEU A 44 8.91 14.52 -8.16
CA LEU A 44 8.93 15.30 -9.41
C LEU A 44 9.22 16.78 -9.16
N ASN A 45 8.69 17.36 -8.10
CA ASN A 45 8.92 18.76 -7.76
C ASN A 45 10.36 18.98 -7.25
N LEU A 46 10.92 18.06 -6.48
CA LEU A 46 12.28 18.16 -5.96
C LEU A 46 13.34 17.95 -7.03
N LEU A 47 13.17 16.95 -7.89
CA LEU A 47 14.14 16.60 -8.92
C LEU A 47 13.99 17.45 -10.17
N GLY A 48 12.79 17.90 -10.48
CA GLY A 48 12.45 18.45 -11.80
C GLY A 48 12.61 17.40 -12.91
N LEU A 49 12.31 17.78 -14.14
CA LEU A 49 12.43 16.87 -15.29
C LEU A 49 13.90 16.49 -15.60
N GLN A 50 14.83 17.42 -15.40
CA GLN A 50 16.26 17.18 -15.63
C GLN A 50 16.83 16.21 -14.57
N GLY A 51 16.55 16.44 -13.29
CA GLY A 51 17.00 15.57 -12.22
C GLY A 51 16.39 14.16 -12.28
N LEU A 52 15.14 14.04 -12.76
CA LEU A 52 14.52 12.75 -13.01
C LEU A 52 15.26 11.99 -14.13
N ASN A 53 15.61 12.68 -15.21
CA ASN A 53 16.38 12.07 -16.30
C ASN A 53 17.77 11.61 -15.83
N GLU A 54 18.48 12.43 -15.07
CA GLU A 54 19.75 12.05 -14.45
C GLU A 54 19.61 10.88 -13.49
N PHE A 55 18.55 10.85 -12.69
CA PHE A 55 18.27 9.75 -11.78
C PHE A 55 18.05 8.43 -12.54
N ILE A 56 17.28 8.44 -13.62
CA ILE A 56 17.07 7.27 -14.48
C ILE A 56 18.40 6.82 -15.09
N HIS A 57 19.18 7.75 -15.65
CA HIS A 57 20.48 7.42 -16.24
C HIS A 57 21.44 6.82 -15.23
N ARG A 58 21.53 7.36 -14.02
CA ARG A 58 22.36 6.80 -12.93
C ARG A 58 21.87 5.42 -12.50
N SER A 59 20.55 5.22 -12.44
CA SER A 59 19.95 3.93 -12.05
C SER A 59 20.28 2.79 -13.01
N VAL A 60 20.62 3.07 -14.28
CA VAL A 60 20.98 2.07 -15.29
C VAL A 60 22.48 1.77 -15.30
N GLN A 61 23.33 2.57 -14.65
CA GLN A 61 24.78 2.41 -14.70
C GLN A 61 25.30 1.18 -13.95
N THR A 62 24.58 0.73 -12.91
CA THR A 62 25.01 -0.40 -12.07
C THR A 62 23.84 -1.33 -11.79
N TRP A 63 24.07 -2.64 -11.88
CA TRP A 63 23.05 -3.65 -11.62
C TRP A 63 22.34 -3.47 -10.27
N ASN A 64 23.05 -3.08 -9.24
CA ASN A 64 22.49 -2.84 -7.91
C ASN A 64 21.53 -1.66 -7.91
N LEU A 65 21.89 -0.54 -8.56
CA LEU A 65 21.01 0.63 -8.68
C LEU A 65 19.77 0.32 -9.54
N THR A 66 19.95 -0.46 -10.61
CA THR A 66 18.83 -0.94 -11.45
C THR A 66 17.85 -1.78 -10.62
N LEU A 67 18.35 -2.71 -9.81
CA LEU A 67 17.48 -3.53 -8.95
C LEU A 67 16.73 -2.71 -7.90
N VAL A 68 17.37 -1.72 -7.28
CA VAL A 68 16.72 -0.81 -6.33
C VAL A 68 15.66 0.03 -7.03
N PHE A 69 15.95 0.55 -8.22
CA PHE A 69 14.99 1.32 -9.01
C PHE A 69 13.78 0.48 -9.42
N LEU A 70 14.00 -0.71 -9.99
CA LEU A 70 12.93 -1.63 -10.36
C LEU A 70 12.12 -2.09 -9.15
N GLY A 71 12.79 -2.34 -8.01
CA GLY A 71 12.16 -2.70 -6.75
C GLY A 71 11.25 -1.58 -6.23
N SER A 72 11.70 -0.33 -6.26
CA SER A 72 10.89 0.82 -5.83
C SER A 72 9.68 1.02 -6.75
N LEU A 73 9.86 0.88 -8.06
CA LEU A 73 8.78 0.96 -9.03
C LEU A 73 7.75 -0.16 -8.82
N ALA A 74 8.20 -1.40 -8.62
CA ALA A 74 7.34 -2.53 -8.31
C ALA A 74 6.55 -2.32 -7.02
N LEU A 75 7.16 -1.74 -5.98
CA LEU A 75 6.45 -1.41 -4.74
C LEU A 75 5.31 -0.42 -4.98
N VAL A 76 5.52 0.64 -5.77
CA VAL A 76 4.47 1.60 -6.11
C VAL A 76 3.31 0.90 -6.82
N PHE A 77 3.58 0.05 -7.81
CA PHE A 77 2.55 -0.72 -8.51
C PHE A 77 1.80 -1.66 -7.57
N ILE A 78 2.50 -2.38 -6.71
CA ILE A 78 1.90 -3.27 -5.71
C ILE A 78 0.98 -2.47 -4.76
N GLU A 79 1.37 -1.27 -4.37
CA GLU A 79 0.58 -0.44 -3.47
C GLU A 79 -0.70 0.09 -4.11
N ILE A 80 -0.64 0.50 -5.37
CA ILE A 80 -1.83 0.90 -6.13
C ILE A 80 -2.75 -0.30 -6.33
N TRP A 81 -2.23 -1.44 -6.76
CA TRP A 81 -3.04 -2.67 -6.93
C TRP A 81 -3.73 -3.09 -5.63
N ARG A 82 -3.04 -2.98 -4.50
CA ARG A 82 -3.62 -3.29 -3.20
C ARG A 82 -4.76 -2.37 -2.82
N ALA A 83 -4.67 -1.07 -3.11
CA ALA A 83 -5.78 -0.14 -2.87
C ALA A 83 -7.06 -0.63 -3.55
N PHE A 84 -6.98 -1.06 -4.81
CA PHE A 84 -8.11 -1.67 -5.52
C PHE A 84 -8.54 -3.01 -4.91
N SER A 85 -7.61 -3.83 -4.45
CA SER A 85 -7.91 -5.13 -3.83
C SER A 85 -8.57 -4.99 -2.46
N LEU A 86 -8.26 -3.92 -1.70
CA LEU A 86 -8.93 -3.59 -0.44
C LEU A 86 -10.41 -3.25 -0.67
N VAL A 87 -10.72 -2.46 -1.69
CA VAL A 87 -12.12 -2.15 -2.05
C VAL A 87 -12.89 -3.40 -2.47
N LYS A 88 -12.21 -4.38 -3.09
CA LYS A 88 -12.78 -5.68 -3.43
C LYS A 88 -12.95 -6.62 -2.21
N GLY A 89 -12.59 -6.19 -1.01
CA GLY A 89 -12.75 -6.96 0.23
C GLY A 89 -11.72 -8.07 0.44
N ARG A 90 -10.68 -8.14 -0.34
CA ARG A 90 -9.69 -9.20 -0.22
C ARG A 90 -8.88 -9.07 1.07
N ASN A 91 -9.05 -10.01 1.99
CA ASN A 91 -8.39 -10.01 3.30
C ASN A 91 -6.85 -9.99 3.21
N TRP A 92 -6.26 -10.67 2.22
CA TRP A 92 -4.82 -10.71 2.04
C TRP A 92 -4.21 -9.32 1.72
N ALA A 93 -4.99 -8.41 1.10
CA ALA A 93 -4.50 -7.09 0.70
C ALA A 93 -4.05 -6.24 1.90
N ARG A 94 -4.76 -6.32 3.04
CA ARG A 94 -4.37 -5.60 4.27
C ARG A 94 -3.08 -6.17 4.89
N TRP A 95 -2.88 -7.49 4.83
CA TRP A 95 -1.67 -8.13 5.34
C TRP A 95 -0.45 -7.81 4.49
N ILE A 96 -0.60 -7.80 3.17
CA ILE A 96 0.47 -7.36 2.27
C ILE A 96 0.77 -5.87 2.49
N TYR A 97 -0.26 -5.02 2.74
CA TYR A 97 -0.02 -3.62 3.07
C TYR A 97 0.83 -3.47 4.34
N LEU A 98 0.50 -4.21 5.39
CA LEU A 98 1.30 -4.24 6.61
C LEU A 98 2.74 -4.69 6.33
N LEU A 99 2.90 -5.80 5.62
CA LEU A 99 4.22 -6.37 5.30
C LEU A 99 5.10 -5.38 4.51
N THR A 100 4.54 -4.75 3.47
CA THR A 100 5.31 -3.77 2.67
C THR A 100 5.67 -2.53 3.47
N GLN A 101 4.82 -2.08 4.40
CA GLN A 101 5.17 -0.95 5.27
C GLN A 101 6.31 -1.31 6.23
N ILE A 102 6.33 -2.53 6.77
CA ILE A 102 7.42 -3.01 7.62
C ILE A 102 8.72 -3.09 6.80
N ILE A 103 8.68 -3.64 5.59
CA ILE A 103 9.85 -3.74 4.70
C ILE A 103 10.36 -2.34 4.34
N ALA A 104 9.47 -1.42 3.93
CA ALA A 104 9.84 -0.06 3.57
C ALA A 104 10.45 0.72 4.75
N ALA A 105 9.83 0.63 5.94
CA ALA A 105 10.36 1.27 7.14
C ALA A 105 11.72 0.68 7.55
N GLY A 106 11.86 -0.64 7.49
CA GLY A 106 13.14 -1.33 7.77
C GLY A 106 14.24 -0.94 6.80
N TYR A 107 13.91 -0.81 5.51
CA TYR A 107 14.86 -0.37 4.49
C TYR A 107 15.30 1.08 4.71
N LEU A 108 14.36 1.99 4.95
CA LEU A 108 14.67 3.40 5.24
C LEU A 108 15.53 3.54 6.51
N TRP A 109 15.25 2.75 7.52
CA TRP A 109 16.06 2.70 8.73
C TRP A 109 17.48 2.21 8.43
N ALA A 110 17.65 1.10 7.70
CA ALA A 110 18.94 0.56 7.31
C ALA A 110 19.74 1.56 6.44
N ALA A 111 19.08 2.21 5.48
CA ALA A 111 19.70 3.24 4.64
C ALA A 111 20.19 4.44 5.47
N SER A 112 19.44 4.85 6.50
CA SER A 112 19.82 5.93 7.41
C SER A 112 20.98 5.56 8.34
N LEU A 113 21.27 4.27 8.50
CA LEU A 113 22.46 3.77 9.22
C LEU A 113 23.68 3.58 8.29
N GLY A 114 23.58 3.93 7.02
CA GLY A 114 24.64 3.82 6.04
C GLY A 114 24.68 2.51 5.27
N TYR A 115 23.66 1.64 5.40
CA TYR A 115 23.54 0.41 4.63
C TYR A 115 22.66 0.63 3.40
N GLY A 116 23.12 0.19 2.22
CA GLY A 116 22.36 0.22 0.97
C GLY A 116 21.97 1.66 0.56
N TYR A 117 22.55 2.25 -0.39
CA TYR A 117 22.28 3.57 -1.02
C TYR A 117 21.76 4.68 -0.07
N PRO A 118 22.49 5.05 0.99
CA PRO A 118 22.08 6.10 1.92
C PRO A 118 21.88 7.45 1.22
N GLU A 119 22.61 7.70 0.13
CA GLU A 119 22.52 8.94 -0.64
C GLU A 119 21.11 9.21 -1.20
N LEU A 120 20.34 8.13 -1.48
CA LEU A 120 19.02 8.23 -2.08
C LEU A 120 17.87 8.09 -1.06
N PHE A 121 18.09 7.29 -0.02
CA PHE A 121 17.03 6.84 0.89
C PHE A 121 17.28 7.17 2.36
N SER A 122 18.37 7.84 2.70
CA SER A 122 18.61 8.23 4.09
C SER A 122 17.60 9.28 4.56
N ILE A 123 17.15 9.10 5.77
CA ILE A 123 16.34 10.10 6.47
C ILE A 123 17.29 11.09 7.13
N PRO A 124 17.09 12.40 6.97
CA PRO A 124 17.94 13.41 7.57
C PRO A 124 17.84 13.35 9.11
N GLY A 125 18.97 13.40 9.78
CA GLY A 125 19.11 13.44 11.23
C GLY A 125 20.55 13.23 11.66
N GLU A 126 20.99 13.98 12.67
CA GLU A 126 22.36 13.89 13.21
C GLU A 126 22.48 12.75 14.23
N SER A 127 21.36 12.35 14.85
CA SER A 127 21.33 11.29 15.84
C SER A 127 20.34 10.18 15.47
N LYS A 128 20.60 8.96 15.98
CA LYS A 128 19.68 7.84 15.80
C LYS A 128 18.25 8.15 16.28
N ARG A 129 18.12 8.97 17.32
CA ARG A 129 16.83 9.39 17.86
C ARG A 129 16.07 10.31 16.90
N GLU A 130 16.77 11.23 16.26
CA GLU A 130 16.18 12.15 15.26
C GLU A 130 15.77 11.39 14.01
N ILE A 131 16.63 10.49 13.52
CA ILE A 131 16.31 9.60 12.39
C ILE A 131 15.05 8.81 12.69
N PHE A 132 14.96 8.22 13.89
CA PHE A 132 13.76 7.47 14.31
C PHE A 132 12.51 8.35 14.36
N HIS A 133 12.61 9.54 14.95
CA HIS A 133 11.49 10.48 15.02
C HIS A 133 11.02 10.92 13.63
N SER A 134 11.96 11.25 12.75
CA SER A 134 11.67 11.63 11.35
C SER A 134 11.04 10.46 10.58
N LEU A 135 11.51 9.23 10.78
CA LEU A 135 10.92 8.02 10.20
C LEU A 135 9.46 7.84 10.65
N VAL A 136 9.21 7.97 11.96
CA VAL A 136 7.85 7.83 12.51
C VAL A 136 6.93 8.91 11.94
N MET A 137 7.39 10.17 11.86
CA MET A 137 6.61 11.27 11.29
C MET A 137 6.30 11.05 9.81
N GLN A 138 7.27 10.61 9.03
CA GLN A 138 7.08 10.29 7.62
C GLN A 138 6.10 9.12 7.41
N LYS A 139 6.10 8.14 8.32
CA LYS A 139 5.23 6.96 8.25
C LYS A 139 3.89 7.12 8.97
N LEU A 140 3.64 8.26 9.57
CA LEU A 140 2.39 8.52 10.30
C LEU A 140 1.13 8.37 9.43
N PRO A 141 1.06 8.84 8.19
CA PRO A 141 -0.09 8.61 7.32
C PRO A 141 -0.33 7.12 7.04
N ASP A 142 0.73 6.35 6.79
CA ASP A 142 0.64 4.91 6.57
C ASP A 142 0.15 4.17 7.84
N LEU A 143 0.58 4.60 9.02
CA LEU A 143 0.11 4.08 10.31
C LEU A 143 -1.37 4.38 10.55
N LEU A 144 -1.85 5.56 10.17
CA LEU A 144 -3.29 5.90 10.23
C LEU A 144 -4.10 4.98 9.32
N VAL A 145 -3.65 4.74 8.10
CA VAL A 145 -4.31 3.80 7.17
C VAL A 145 -4.35 2.39 7.76
N LEU A 146 -3.25 1.90 8.34
CA LEU A 146 -3.21 0.61 9.03
C LEU A 146 -4.22 0.55 10.17
N THR A 147 -4.28 1.59 11.00
CA THR A 147 -5.24 1.68 12.10
C THR A 147 -6.68 1.60 11.58
N LEU A 148 -7.01 2.33 10.51
CA LEU A 148 -8.34 2.29 9.88
C LEU A 148 -8.70 0.90 9.33
N LEU A 149 -7.73 0.14 8.83
CA LEU A 149 -7.96 -1.19 8.27
C LEU A 149 -8.09 -2.30 9.32
N PHE A 150 -7.39 -2.18 10.46
CA PHE A 150 -7.30 -3.26 11.45
C PHE A 150 -8.14 -3.04 12.71
N VAL A 151 -8.35 -1.79 13.16
CA VAL A 151 -9.01 -1.51 14.42
C VAL A 151 -10.55 -1.56 14.32
N PRO A 152 -11.23 -0.91 13.35
CA PRO A 152 -12.68 -0.85 13.33
C PRO A 152 -13.32 -2.23 13.13
N ALA A 153 -14.31 -2.54 13.99
CA ALA A 153 -15.03 -3.82 13.95
C ALA A 153 -15.73 -4.06 12.59
N ASN A 154 -16.25 -3.01 11.98
CA ASN A 154 -16.92 -3.07 10.67
C ASN A 154 -15.95 -3.49 9.55
N CYS A 155 -14.72 -2.99 9.56
CA CYS A 155 -13.69 -3.39 8.61
C CYS A 155 -13.29 -4.84 8.81
N ARG A 156 -13.08 -5.28 10.06
CA ARG A 156 -12.75 -6.68 10.38
C ARG A 156 -13.84 -7.64 9.94
N ARG A 157 -15.11 -7.27 10.13
CA ARG A 157 -16.26 -8.07 9.73
C ARG A 157 -16.36 -8.18 8.20
N PHE A 158 -16.15 -7.09 7.48
CA PHE A 158 -16.16 -7.06 6.03
C PHE A 158 -15.14 -8.01 5.42
N PHE A 159 -13.90 -8.02 5.92
CA PHE A 159 -12.84 -8.89 5.42
C PHE A 159 -12.96 -10.36 5.85
N ARG A 160 -13.78 -10.68 6.85
CA ARG A 160 -14.05 -12.08 7.25
C ARG A 160 -15.12 -12.75 6.40
N LEU A 161 -16.03 -11.98 5.83
CA LEU A 161 -17.19 -12.46 5.10
C LEU A 161 -16.96 -12.58 3.59
N GLN A 162 -15.79 -12.19 3.12
CA GLN A 162 -15.30 -12.30 1.75
C GLN A 162 -14.26 -13.43 1.62
#